data_06faafb3fce33ecc1677a937d2f314eb
#
_entry.id   06faafb3fce33ecc1677a937d2f314eb
#
_cell.length_a   1.000
_cell.length_b   1.000
_cell.length_c   1.000
_cell.angle_alpha   90.00
_cell.angle_beta   90.00
_cell.angle_gamma   90.00
#
_symmetry.space_group_name_H-M   'P 1'
#
loop_
_entity.id
_entity.type
_entity.pdbx_description
1 polymer ?
#
loop_
_entity_poly.entity_id
_entity_poly.type
_entity_poly.pdbx_seq_one_letter_code
_entity_poly.pdbx_strand_id
1 'polypeptide(L)'
;MKWGFRIATAALVAHLSTAPVHAETRLLMFDDEGCYWCETWKEEIGPIYPKTTEGKLAPLQVVSIHDKLPDETHLKRQVVYTPTFVLVDEGEEISRIEGYPGEDFFWGLLEQMLNNHSDAKSKS
;
A
#
# COMPACT_ATOMS: atom_id res chain seq x y z
N MET A 1 29.55 -58.72 -28.07
CA MET A 1 28.84 -57.44 -28.35
C MET A 1 28.36 -56.86 -27.03
N LYS A 2 28.98 -55.79 -26.57
CA LYS A 2 28.55 -55.09 -25.36
C LYS A 2 27.75 -53.87 -25.77
N TRP A 3 26.45 -53.91 -25.56
CA TRP A 3 25.58 -52.77 -25.76
C TRP A 3 25.61 -51.92 -24.49
N GLY A 4 26.29 -50.79 -24.54
CA GLY A 4 26.30 -49.81 -23.44
C GLY A 4 25.04 -48.97 -23.50
N PHE A 5 24.13 -49.21 -22.57
CA PHE A 5 23.01 -48.28 -22.32
C PHE A 5 23.55 -47.04 -21.63
N ARG A 6 23.66 -45.94 -22.35
CA ARG A 6 23.92 -44.63 -21.78
C ARG A 6 22.57 -44.06 -21.34
N ILE A 7 22.32 -44.12 -20.03
CA ILE A 7 21.20 -43.43 -19.43
C ILE A 7 21.59 -41.96 -19.34
N ALA A 8 21.05 -41.12 -20.22
CA ALA A 8 21.14 -39.69 -20.14
C ALA A 8 20.14 -39.21 -19.10
N THR A 9 20.63 -38.88 -17.90
CA THR A 9 19.82 -38.24 -16.86
C THR A 9 19.64 -36.80 -17.26
N ALA A 10 18.45 -36.48 -17.82
CA ALA A 10 18.05 -35.09 -18.03
C ALA A 10 17.70 -34.45 -16.67
N ALA A 11 18.56 -33.62 -16.17
CA ALA A 11 18.29 -32.81 -14.99
C ALA A 11 17.25 -31.74 -15.37
N LEU A 12 16.01 -31.89 -14.89
CA LEU A 12 14.95 -30.91 -15.03
C LEU A 12 15.24 -29.75 -14.07
N VAL A 13 15.87 -28.69 -14.57
CA VAL A 13 16.07 -27.46 -13.81
C VAL A 13 14.72 -26.74 -13.77
N ALA A 14 14.03 -26.85 -12.64
CA ALA A 14 12.84 -26.06 -12.38
C ALA A 14 13.25 -24.60 -12.18
N HIS A 15 13.04 -23.77 -13.18
CA HIS A 15 13.17 -22.33 -13.05
C HIS A 15 12.01 -21.82 -12.17
N LEU A 16 12.30 -21.53 -10.89
CA LEU A 16 11.39 -20.72 -10.08
C LEU A 16 11.40 -19.30 -10.67
N SER A 17 10.38 -19.00 -11.47
CA SER A 17 10.12 -17.63 -11.88
C SER A 17 9.63 -16.86 -10.64
N THR A 18 10.52 -16.12 -9.99
CA THR A 18 10.12 -15.13 -9.00
C THR A 18 9.47 -13.98 -9.77
N ALA A 19 8.14 -13.96 -9.78
CA ALA A 19 7.41 -12.80 -10.27
C ALA A 19 7.82 -11.58 -9.40
N PRO A 20 8.12 -10.42 -10.01
CA PRO A 20 8.41 -9.23 -9.24
C PRO A 20 7.19 -8.89 -8.38
N VAL A 21 7.39 -8.80 -7.07
CA VAL A 21 6.38 -8.28 -6.15
C VAL A 21 6.28 -6.78 -6.44
N HIS A 22 5.35 -6.39 -7.29
CA HIS A 22 5.05 -4.98 -7.49
C HIS A 22 4.47 -4.42 -6.20
N ALA A 23 5.06 -3.34 -5.68
CA ALA A 23 4.48 -2.56 -4.61
C ALA A 23 3.15 -1.99 -5.14
N GLU A 24 2.03 -2.56 -4.68
CA GLU A 24 0.70 -2.18 -5.11
C GLU A 24 0.29 -0.83 -4.51
N THR A 25 -0.85 -0.30 -4.94
CA THR A 25 -1.48 0.86 -4.32
C THR A 25 -1.78 0.56 -2.86
N ARG A 26 -1.37 1.44 -1.95
CA ARG A 26 -1.59 1.32 -0.50
C ARG A 26 -1.96 2.66 0.10
N LEU A 27 -2.66 2.62 1.21
CA LEU A 27 -2.89 3.80 2.04
C LEU A 27 -1.98 3.70 3.27
N LEU A 28 -1.00 4.60 3.38
CA LEU A 28 -0.17 4.72 4.58
C LEU A 28 -0.87 5.65 5.56
N MET A 29 -1.13 5.19 6.77
CA MET A 29 -1.60 6.02 7.87
C MET A 29 -0.42 6.32 8.79
N PHE A 30 0.02 7.55 8.81
CA PHE A 30 1.03 8.03 9.75
C PHE A 30 0.39 8.33 11.08
N ASP A 31 0.85 7.63 12.10
CA ASP A 31 0.32 7.60 13.45
C ASP A 31 1.38 8.08 14.45
N ASP A 32 0.94 8.54 15.60
CA ASP A 32 1.80 8.91 16.73
C ASP A 32 1.18 8.47 18.04
N GLU A 33 2.01 8.13 19.00
CA GLU A 33 1.57 7.81 20.35
C GLU A 33 0.88 9.03 20.98
N GLY A 34 -0.30 8.81 21.59
CA GLY A 34 -1.09 9.87 22.19
C GLY A 34 -1.86 10.75 21.20
N CYS A 35 -1.88 10.42 19.94
CA CYS A 35 -2.64 11.13 18.91
C CYS A 35 -4.14 10.82 19.04
N TYR A 36 -4.93 11.77 19.57
CA TYR A 36 -6.37 11.61 19.75
C TYR A 36 -7.11 11.28 18.45
N TRP A 37 -6.85 12.02 17.37
CA TRP A 37 -7.53 11.82 16.09
C TRP A 37 -7.10 10.54 15.38
N CYS A 38 -5.90 10.04 15.66
CA CYS A 38 -5.45 8.73 15.18
C CYS A 38 -6.30 7.62 15.81
N GLU A 39 -6.47 7.67 17.13
CA GLU A 39 -7.29 6.68 17.85
C GLU A 39 -8.77 6.79 17.43
N THR A 40 -9.29 8.00 17.28
CA THR A 40 -10.68 8.20 16.80
C THR A 40 -10.88 7.56 15.45
N TRP A 41 -9.96 7.78 14.50
CA TRP A 41 -10.03 7.13 13.18
C TRP A 41 -9.97 5.61 13.29
N LYS A 42 -9.06 5.08 14.11
CA LYS A 42 -8.92 3.64 14.31
C LYS A 42 -10.19 3.01 14.88
N GLU A 43 -10.90 3.70 15.74
CA GLU A 43 -12.17 3.23 16.33
C GLU A 43 -13.33 3.30 15.31
N GLU A 44 -13.45 4.42 14.60
CA GLU A 44 -14.58 4.68 13.69
C GLU A 44 -14.44 3.98 12.33
N ILE A 45 -13.26 4.02 11.75
CA ILE A 45 -12.98 3.58 10.38
C ILE A 45 -12.18 2.26 10.35
N GLY A 46 -11.20 2.11 11.24
CA GLY A 46 -10.27 0.98 11.23
C GLY A 46 -10.92 -0.39 11.06
N PRO A 47 -11.97 -0.75 11.84
CA PRO A 47 -12.59 -2.07 11.76
C PRO A 47 -13.30 -2.34 10.43
N ILE A 48 -13.83 -1.31 9.77
CA ILE A 48 -14.59 -1.46 8.51
C ILE A 48 -13.71 -1.26 7.28
N TYR A 49 -12.61 -0.51 7.39
CA TYR A 49 -11.74 -0.14 6.27
C TYR A 49 -11.38 -1.33 5.35
N PRO A 50 -10.85 -2.47 5.85
CA PRO A 50 -10.43 -3.57 4.99
C PRO A 50 -11.60 -4.27 4.28
N LYS A 51 -12.83 -4.05 4.74
CA LYS A 51 -14.05 -4.64 4.17
C LYS A 51 -14.64 -3.80 3.04
N THR A 52 -14.19 -2.56 2.90
CA THR A 52 -14.69 -1.60 1.90
C THR A 52 -14.01 -1.81 0.54
N THR A 53 -14.61 -1.27 -0.50
CA THR A 53 -13.99 -1.22 -1.84
C THR A 53 -12.68 -0.46 -1.81
N GLU A 54 -12.65 0.69 -1.13
CA GLU A 54 -11.48 1.54 -0.97
C GLU A 54 -10.34 0.80 -0.26
N GLY A 55 -10.65 0.10 0.84
CA GLY A 55 -9.67 -0.69 1.59
C GLY A 55 -9.11 -1.88 0.82
N LYS A 56 -9.85 -2.41 -0.14
CA LYS A 56 -9.37 -3.47 -1.05
C LYS A 56 -8.49 -2.91 -2.17
N LEU A 57 -8.83 -1.72 -2.68
CA LEU A 57 -8.04 -1.02 -3.69
C LEU A 57 -6.73 -0.46 -3.13
N ALA A 58 -6.76 0.02 -1.90
CA ALA A 58 -5.60 0.58 -1.20
C ALA A 58 -5.52 0.01 0.22
N PRO A 59 -5.00 -1.20 0.42
CA PRO A 59 -4.83 -1.78 1.75
C PRO A 59 -4.09 -0.84 2.69
N LEU A 60 -4.55 -0.79 3.95
CA LEU A 60 -3.99 0.09 4.98
C LEU A 60 -2.67 -0.46 5.52
N GLN A 61 -1.70 0.44 5.66
CA GLN A 61 -0.48 0.20 6.43
C GLN A 61 -0.29 1.34 7.42
N VAL A 62 -0.28 1.03 8.71
CA VAL A 62 -0.02 2.01 9.77
C VAL A 62 1.49 2.13 9.97
N VAL A 63 1.98 3.37 10.01
CA VAL A 63 3.40 3.71 10.16
C VAL A 63 3.53 4.76 11.27
N SER A 64 4.44 4.55 12.22
CA SER A 64 4.75 5.61 13.18
C SER A 64 5.47 6.77 12.47
N ILE A 65 5.10 8.00 12.83
CA ILE A 65 5.77 9.21 12.31
C ILE A 65 7.27 9.24 12.67
N HIS A 66 7.69 8.49 13.69
CA HIS A 66 9.06 8.40 14.17
C HIS A 66 9.86 7.24 13.55
N ASP A 67 9.19 6.34 12.83
CA ASP A 67 9.83 5.21 12.20
C ASP A 67 10.40 5.56 10.82
N LYS A 68 11.28 4.71 10.33
CA LYS A 68 11.67 4.76 8.93
C LYS A 68 10.47 4.50 8.04
N LEU A 69 10.44 5.18 6.90
CA LEU A 69 9.47 4.85 5.85
C LEU A 69 9.59 3.38 5.44
N PRO A 70 8.48 2.75 5.06
CA PRO A 70 8.54 1.45 4.40
C PRO A 70 9.53 1.48 3.23
N ASP A 71 10.23 0.36 3.00
CA ASP A 71 11.23 0.26 1.95
C ASP A 71 10.65 0.71 0.59
N GLU A 72 11.47 1.37 -0.21
CA GLU A 72 11.12 1.88 -1.53
C GLU A 72 9.93 2.87 -1.54
N THR A 73 9.65 3.53 -0.41
CA THR A 73 8.62 4.56 -0.30
C THR A 73 9.22 5.95 -0.42
N HIS A 74 8.68 6.75 -1.34
CA HIS A 74 9.10 8.12 -1.60
C HIS A 74 7.94 9.09 -1.39
N LEU A 75 8.08 9.99 -0.43
CA LEU A 75 7.10 11.03 -0.15
C LEU A 75 7.48 12.33 -0.87
N LYS A 76 6.46 13.06 -1.33
CA LYS A 76 6.65 14.38 -1.94
C LYS A 76 7.17 15.41 -0.94
N ARG A 77 6.80 15.25 0.33
CA ARG A 77 7.26 16.07 1.44
C ARG A 77 7.16 15.31 2.76
N GLN A 78 7.87 15.78 3.76
CA GLN A 78 7.81 15.20 5.10
C GLN A 78 6.39 15.24 5.67
N VAL A 79 6.02 14.21 6.42
CA VAL A 79 4.80 14.18 7.23
C VAL A 79 5.08 14.91 8.54
N VAL A 80 4.25 15.90 8.87
CA VAL A 80 4.39 16.72 10.08
C VAL A 80 3.17 16.67 11.00
N TYR A 81 2.05 16.18 10.51
CA TYR A 81 0.80 16.04 11.25
C TYR A 81 0.38 14.58 11.38
N THR A 82 -0.27 14.23 12.47
CA THR A 82 -0.90 12.91 12.64
C THR A 82 -2.39 13.08 13.00
N PRO A 83 -3.27 12.25 12.45
CA PRO A 83 -2.95 11.30 11.38
C PRO A 83 -2.71 12.01 10.04
N THR A 84 -1.86 11.47 9.21
CA THR A 84 -1.76 11.79 7.78
C THR A 84 -1.93 10.51 6.99
N PHE A 85 -2.80 10.55 6.00
CA PHE A 85 -3.06 9.40 5.13
C PHE A 85 -2.44 9.67 3.77
N VAL A 86 -1.49 8.85 3.36
CA VAL A 86 -0.78 9.00 2.09
C VAL A 86 -1.12 7.84 1.18
N LEU A 87 -1.74 8.15 0.05
CA LEU A 87 -1.95 7.17 -1.02
C LEU A 87 -0.64 7.02 -1.77
N VAL A 88 -0.11 5.80 -1.79
CA VAL A 88 1.09 5.45 -2.55
C VAL A 88 0.78 4.40 -3.59
N ASP A 89 1.42 4.49 -4.74
CA ASP A 89 1.38 3.48 -5.79
C ASP A 89 2.81 3.21 -6.26
N GLU A 90 3.20 1.94 -6.23
CA GLU A 90 4.56 1.52 -6.51
C GLU A 90 5.62 2.30 -5.68
N GLY A 91 5.27 2.60 -4.43
CA GLY A 91 6.13 3.34 -3.50
C GLY A 91 6.10 4.86 -3.63
N GLU A 92 5.52 5.41 -4.68
CA GLU A 92 5.45 6.86 -4.91
C GLU A 92 4.17 7.47 -4.33
N GLU A 93 4.31 8.58 -3.62
CA GLU A 93 3.17 9.34 -3.13
C GLU A 93 2.35 9.90 -4.29
N ILE A 94 1.05 9.58 -4.30
CA ILE A 94 0.08 10.09 -5.26
C ILE A 94 -0.63 11.33 -4.71
N SER A 95 -1.18 11.22 -3.52
CA SER A 95 -1.91 12.26 -2.83
C SER A 95 -1.98 11.97 -1.33
N ARG A 96 -2.44 12.93 -0.53
CA ARG A 96 -2.57 12.76 0.91
C ARG A 96 -3.75 13.51 1.50
N ILE A 97 -4.19 13.04 2.66
CA ILE A 97 -5.13 13.69 3.55
C ILE A 97 -4.38 14.00 4.84
N GLU A 98 -4.26 15.26 5.22
CA GLU A 98 -3.65 15.67 6.48
C GLU A 98 -4.74 15.88 7.54
N GLY A 99 -4.66 15.13 8.63
CA GLY A 99 -5.66 15.12 9.68
C GLY A 99 -6.82 14.15 9.42
N TYR A 100 -7.72 14.10 10.38
CA TYR A 100 -8.97 13.33 10.27
C TYR A 100 -10.18 14.26 10.39
N PRO A 101 -10.82 14.60 9.29
CA PRO A 101 -11.92 15.57 9.27
C PRO A 101 -13.29 15.00 9.64
N GLY A 102 -13.34 13.76 10.14
CA GLY A 102 -14.55 13.01 10.39
C GLY A 102 -14.85 11.98 9.30
N GLU A 103 -15.73 11.05 9.61
CA GLU A 103 -16.01 9.86 8.78
C GLU A 103 -16.44 10.24 7.36
N ASP A 104 -17.48 11.06 7.21
CA ASP A 104 -18.05 11.40 5.90
C ASP A 104 -17.02 12.09 4.99
N PHE A 105 -16.28 13.05 5.52
CA PHE A 105 -15.25 13.75 4.75
C PHE A 105 -14.06 12.84 4.42
N PHE A 106 -13.66 11.96 5.33
CA PHE A 106 -12.59 11.01 5.07
C PHE A 106 -12.92 10.12 3.87
N TRP A 107 -14.08 9.51 3.86
CA TRP A 107 -14.50 8.65 2.75
C TRP A 107 -14.60 9.41 1.43
N GLY A 108 -15.18 10.61 1.44
CA GLY A 108 -15.28 11.44 0.23
C GLY A 108 -13.93 11.85 -0.34
N LEU A 109 -12.98 12.23 0.51
CA LEU A 109 -11.61 12.57 0.09
C LEU A 109 -10.85 11.36 -0.44
N LEU A 110 -10.95 10.22 0.23
CA LEU A 110 -10.31 8.98 -0.20
C LEU A 110 -10.84 8.49 -1.55
N GLU A 111 -12.15 8.50 -1.72
CA GLU A 111 -12.80 8.15 -2.98
C GLU A 111 -12.31 9.07 -4.13
N GLN A 112 -12.24 10.37 -3.89
CA GLN A 112 -11.70 11.32 -4.86
C GLN A 112 -10.24 11.03 -5.22
N MET A 113 -9.41 10.72 -4.23
CA MET A 113 -8.00 10.37 -4.45
C MET A 113 -7.86 9.11 -5.32
N LEU A 114 -8.63 8.09 -5.03
CA LEU A 114 -8.61 6.83 -5.78
C LEU A 114 -9.14 6.99 -7.20
N ASN A 115 -10.22 7.72 -7.39
CA ASN A 115 -10.78 8.00 -8.71
C ASN A 115 -9.82 8.81 -9.58
N ASN A 116 -9.24 9.88 -9.04
CA ASN A 116 -8.26 10.69 -9.76
C ASN A 116 -7.03 9.89 -10.17
N HIS A 117 -6.57 8.98 -9.29
CA HIS A 117 -5.43 8.11 -9.61
C HIS A 117 -5.77 7.09 -10.70
N SER A 118 -6.94 6.47 -10.61
CA SER A 118 -7.44 5.54 -11.63
C SER A 118 -7.55 6.21 -13.01
N ASP A 119 -8.11 7.42 -13.06
CA ASP A 119 -8.25 8.18 -14.29
C ASP A 119 -6.90 8.58 -14.91
N ALA A 120 -5.94 8.94 -14.08
CA ALA A 120 -4.58 9.26 -14.52
C ALA A 120 -3.88 8.02 -15.12
N LYS A 121 -4.04 6.84 -14.49
CA LYS A 121 -3.47 5.58 -15.01
C LYS A 121 -4.10 5.15 -16.34
N SER A 122 -5.38 5.39 -16.53
CA SER A 122 -6.08 5.03 -17.78
C SER A 122 -5.70 5.89 -18.98
N LYS A 123 -5.11 7.07 -18.74
CA LYS A 123 -4.69 8.02 -19.78
C LYS A 123 -3.22 7.95 -20.14
N SER A 124 -2.44 7.15 -19.41
CA SER A 124 -0.99 7.00 -19.65
C SER A 124 -0.63 5.82 -20.55
#